data_2c6032bce9d57affc94a6f5efb5abb42
#
_entry.id   2c6032bce9d57affc94a6f5efb5abb42
#
_cell.length_a   1.000
_cell.length_b   1.000
_cell.length_c   1.000
_cell.angle_alpha   90.00
_cell.angle_beta   90.00
_cell.angle_gamma   90.00
#
_symmetry.space_group_name_H-M   'P 1'
#
loop_
_entity.id
_entity.type
_entity.pdbx_description
1 polymer ?
#
loop_
_entity_poly.entity_id
_entity_poly.type
_entity_poly.pdbx_seq_one_letter_code
_entity_poly.pdbx_strand_id
1 'polypeptide(L)'
;RRPRGRTAAAAVATLLLIIAAAAILLYRDYLTGDNIKSLFGDASREAGGSEPFTYEAGANQVFARAGNGLAVASATGMQLIDADGNTVIRQVFSMEVPAVAATGNLSVFYDIGGTGLRLASFGGEYSELNTEKPIISATLSAGDYLCVATEEAGYKGVVTVYTPSLKPVYRWFSGSGYVLSAVVSPDNSSLAVLCADDEGSVIRFFSLDSEKERGSFRAPAELFMDIHYMGDGTLCAISENRLVFLNSKGELKGSFDFEGSYLMDYEFSNDFSAVILGKYRSGSEGRLITVSGGGQVLGEISLQRDVLSLSARGRQLLVLYSDSLYLYTQELAEKAARQGVWGAKKAILREKGDALLLSSYSAELLSLG
;
A
#
# COMPACT_ATOMS: atom_id res chain seq x y z
N ARG A 1 -46.24 44.85 -32.22
CA ARG A 1 -46.07 43.40 -32.06
C ARG A 1 -44.65 43.15 -31.58
N ARG A 2 -44.46 42.79 -30.32
CA ARG A 2 -43.15 42.38 -29.76
C ARG A 2 -42.87 40.93 -30.24
N PRO A 3 -41.62 40.61 -30.63
CA PRO A 3 -41.32 39.28 -31.17
C PRO A 3 -41.31 38.24 -30.04
N ARG A 4 -42.31 37.38 -30.00
CA ARG A 4 -42.42 36.22 -29.05
C ARG A 4 -41.26 35.22 -29.12
N GLY A 5 -40.39 35.31 -30.11
CA GLY A 5 -39.27 34.37 -30.29
C GLY A 5 -38.07 34.61 -29.33
N ARG A 6 -37.84 35.87 -28.89
CA ARG A 6 -36.73 36.20 -27.99
C ARG A 6 -36.96 35.75 -26.55
N THR A 7 -38.21 35.73 -26.09
CA THR A 7 -38.54 35.27 -24.72
C THR A 7 -38.51 33.76 -24.63
N ALA A 8 -38.89 33.02 -25.68
CA ALA A 8 -38.79 31.59 -25.71
C ALA A 8 -37.31 31.10 -25.76
N ALA A 9 -36.47 31.74 -26.56
CA ALA A 9 -35.04 31.44 -26.62
C ALA A 9 -34.33 31.75 -25.29
N ALA A 10 -34.68 32.83 -24.60
CA ALA A 10 -34.15 33.16 -23.27
C ALA A 10 -34.57 32.10 -22.22
N ALA A 11 -35.84 31.67 -22.23
CA ALA A 11 -36.35 30.65 -21.32
C ALA A 11 -35.65 29.28 -21.52
N VAL A 12 -35.41 28.88 -22.77
CA VAL A 12 -34.66 27.64 -23.08
C VAL A 12 -33.20 27.74 -22.63
N ALA A 13 -32.54 28.87 -22.86
CA ALA A 13 -31.18 29.11 -22.41
C ALA A 13 -31.06 29.07 -20.88
N THR A 14 -32.02 29.68 -20.15
CA THR A 14 -32.07 29.63 -18.70
C THR A 14 -32.28 28.21 -18.16
N LEU A 15 -33.16 27.43 -18.82
CA LEU A 15 -33.40 26.03 -18.45
C LEU A 15 -32.16 25.16 -18.68
N LEU A 16 -31.44 25.35 -19.77
CA LEU A 16 -30.18 24.66 -20.05
C LEU A 16 -29.08 25.00 -19.02
N LEU A 17 -29.00 26.27 -18.60
CA LEU A 17 -28.08 26.68 -17.55
C LEU A 17 -28.41 26.05 -16.19
N ILE A 18 -29.69 25.94 -15.85
CA ILE A 18 -30.13 25.29 -14.60
C ILE A 18 -29.82 23.79 -14.63
N ILE A 19 -30.07 23.13 -15.78
CA ILE A 19 -29.72 21.70 -15.95
C ILE A 19 -28.21 21.48 -15.87
N ALA A 20 -27.42 22.35 -16.49
CA ALA A 20 -25.96 22.30 -16.40
C ALA A 20 -25.46 22.52 -14.97
N ALA A 21 -26.01 23.50 -14.24
CA ALA A 21 -25.68 23.73 -12.85
C ALA A 21 -26.08 22.58 -11.94
N ALA A 22 -27.26 21.98 -12.15
CA ALA A 22 -27.70 20.80 -11.41
C ALA A 22 -26.81 19.56 -11.73
N ALA A 23 -26.42 19.38 -12.98
CA ALA A 23 -25.48 18.34 -13.36
C ALA A 23 -24.10 18.53 -12.69
N ILE A 24 -23.59 19.76 -12.67
CA ILE A 24 -22.33 20.10 -11.97
C ILE A 24 -22.42 19.81 -10.47
N LEU A 25 -23.56 20.11 -9.83
CA LEU A 25 -23.77 19.85 -8.40
C LEU A 25 -23.94 18.35 -8.07
N LEU A 26 -24.66 17.61 -8.95
CA LEU A 26 -24.90 16.17 -8.77
C LEU A 26 -23.67 15.32 -9.10
N TYR A 27 -22.82 15.79 -10.01
CA TYR A 27 -21.62 15.07 -10.46
C TYR A 27 -20.34 15.78 -10.05
N ARG A 28 -20.40 16.64 -9.02
CA ARG A 28 -19.24 17.42 -8.55
C ARG A 28 -18.03 16.55 -8.23
N ASP A 29 -18.25 15.37 -7.67
CA ASP A 29 -17.20 14.41 -7.32
C ASP A 29 -16.69 13.63 -8.56
N TYR A 30 -17.46 13.64 -9.66
CA TYR A 30 -17.05 13.12 -10.98
C TYR A 30 -16.39 14.20 -11.87
N LEU A 31 -16.65 15.47 -11.63
CA LEU A 31 -16.11 16.60 -12.40
C LEU A 31 -14.82 17.14 -11.74
N THR A 32 -13.96 16.25 -11.28
CA THR A 32 -12.58 16.64 -10.96
C THR A 32 -11.82 16.99 -12.24
N GLY A 33 -10.84 17.89 -12.14
CA GLY A 33 -10.07 18.38 -13.29
C GLY A 33 -9.50 17.27 -14.20
N ASP A 34 -9.28 16.09 -13.62
CA ASP A 34 -8.76 14.90 -14.30
C ASP A 34 -9.81 14.23 -15.22
N ASN A 35 -11.07 14.17 -14.78
CA ASN A 35 -12.17 13.61 -15.60
C ASN A 35 -12.56 14.54 -16.75
N ILE A 36 -12.42 15.87 -16.56
CA ILE A 36 -12.67 16.83 -17.63
C ILE A 36 -11.59 16.75 -18.70
N LYS A 37 -10.33 16.54 -18.33
CA LYS A 37 -9.23 16.35 -19.28
C LYS A 37 -9.35 15.07 -20.09
N SER A 38 -9.84 13.98 -19.49
CA SER A 38 -10.09 12.72 -20.22
C SER A 38 -11.22 12.84 -21.27
N LEU A 39 -12.19 13.75 -21.05
CA LEU A 39 -13.28 14.03 -22.02
C LEU A 39 -12.82 14.91 -23.19
N PHE A 40 -11.76 15.70 -23.03
CA PHE A 40 -11.23 16.60 -24.06
C PHE A 40 -9.97 16.07 -24.75
N GLY A 41 -9.62 14.82 -24.53
CA GLY A 41 -8.83 13.96 -25.37
C GLY A 41 -7.38 14.34 -25.63
N ASP A 42 -6.58 13.38 -25.64
CA ASP A 42 -5.44 13.10 -26.51
C ASP A 42 -4.73 14.28 -27.21
N ALA A 43 -4.09 15.12 -26.44
CA ALA A 43 -3.10 16.04 -26.99
C ALA A 43 -1.84 16.06 -26.15
N SER A 44 -1.21 14.89 -25.98
CA SER A 44 0.23 14.72 -25.70
C SER A 44 0.55 13.24 -25.37
N ARG A 45 0.22 12.32 -26.29
CA ARG A 45 0.88 11.01 -26.30
C ARG A 45 2.27 11.18 -26.87
N GLU A 46 3.23 11.57 -26.07
CA GLU A 46 4.63 11.30 -26.40
C GLU A 46 4.94 9.82 -26.11
N ALA A 47 5.60 9.21 -27.08
CA ALA A 47 5.84 7.78 -27.21
C ALA A 47 6.42 7.09 -25.96
N GLY A 48 5.82 5.97 -25.51
CA GLY A 48 6.42 5.04 -24.57
C GLY A 48 5.47 4.34 -23.59
N GLY A 49 4.18 4.67 -23.53
CA GLY A 49 3.20 3.95 -22.69
C GLY A 49 2.43 2.89 -23.47
N SER A 50 2.08 1.77 -22.83
CA SER A 50 1.09 0.82 -23.35
C SER A 50 -0.31 1.43 -23.23
N GLU A 51 -1.31 0.87 -23.98
CA GLU A 51 -2.69 1.30 -23.79
C GLU A 51 -3.11 1.13 -22.31
N PRO A 52 -3.75 2.16 -21.69
CA PRO A 52 -4.24 2.05 -20.34
C PRO A 52 -5.26 0.93 -20.20
N PHE A 53 -5.14 0.11 -19.17
CA PHE A 53 -6.18 -0.83 -18.80
C PHE A 53 -7.02 -0.29 -17.63
N THR A 54 -8.28 -0.69 -17.57
CA THR A 54 -9.22 -0.18 -16.58
C THR A 54 -9.50 -1.21 -15.49
N TYR A 55 -9.79 -0.71 -14.29
CA TYR A 55 -10.33 -1.49 -13.18
C TYR A 55 -11.57 -0.79 -12.61
N GLU A 56 -12.33 -1.51 -11.80
CA GLU A 56 -13.54 -0.94 -11.22
C GLU A 56 -13.21 0.16 -10.24
N ALA A 57 -13.80 1.32 -10.45
CA ALA A 57 -13.80 2.40 -9.48
C ALA A 57 -14.65 1.99 -8.28
N GLY A 58 -14.15 2.20 -7.09
CA GLY A 58 -14.86 1.94 -5.85
C GLY A 58 -14.38 2.88 -4.75
N ALA A 59 -15.20 3.05 -3.72
CA ALA A 59 -14.76 3.76 -2.53
C ALA A 59 -13.67 2.96 -1.81
N ASN A 60 -12.77 3.65 -1.13
CA ASN A 60 -11.70 3.06 -0.32
C ASN A 60 -10.80 2.08 -1.10
N GLN A 61 -10.44 2.42 -2.35
CA GLN A 61 -9.56 1.58 -3.14
C GLN A 61 -8.18 1.47 -2.51
N VAL A 62 -7.69 0.24 -2.43
CA VAL A 62 -6.32 -0.09 -2.04
C VAL A 62 -5.67 -0.98 -3.10
N PHE A 63 -4.36 -0.82 -3.26
CA PHE A 63 -3.59 -1.44 -4.32
C PHE A 63 -2.36 -2.12 -3.74
N ALA A 64 -2.08 -3.32 -4.22
CA ALA A 64 -0.81 -4.00 -3.96
C ALA A 64 -0.20 -4.48 -5.27
N ARG A 65 1.14 -4.47 -5.32
CA ARG A 65 1.88 -5.08 -6.41
C ARG A 65 1.80 -6.60 -6.28
N ALA A 66 1.18 -7.26 -7.26
CA ALA A 66 1.14 -8.70 -7.38
C ALA A 66 2.11 -9.12 -8.50
N GLY A 67 3.31 -9.57 -8.15
CA GLY A 67 4.36 -9.83 -9.14
C GLY A 67 4.67 -8.63 -10.04
N ASN A 68 4.35 -8.74 -11.33
CA ASN A 68 4.36 -7.65 -12.30
C ASN A 68 2.94 -7.14 -12.66
N GLY A 69 1.92 -7.68 -12.01
CA GLY A 69 0.54 -7.26 -12.13
C GLY A 69 0.08 -6.41 -10.96
N LEU A 70 -1.24 -6.33 -10.80
CA LEU A 70 -1.91 -5.46 -9.84
C LEU A 70 -3.03 -6.19 -9.11
N ALA A 71 -3.02 -6.13 -7.80
CA ALA A 71 -4.15 -6.51 -6.95
C ALA A 71 -4.88 -5.25 -6.50
N VAL A 72 -6.19 -5.20 -6.74
CA VAL A 72 -7.08 -4.07 -6.40
C VAL A 72 -8.17 -4.56 -5.46
N ALA A 73 -8.33 -3.91 -4.32
CA ALA A 73 -9.46 -4.09 -3.43
C ALA A 73 -10.22 -2.79 -3.27
N SER A 74 -11.53 -2.86 -3.11
CA SER A 74 -12.40 -1.71 -2.88
C SER A 74 -13.61 -2.11 -2.04
N ALA A 75 -14.43 -1.13 -1.65
CA ALA A 75 -15.68 -1.41 -0.93
C ALA A 75 -16.65 -2.33 -1.70
N THR A 76 -16.48 -2.51 -3.00
CA THR A 76 -17.38 -3.29 -3.87
C THR A 76 -16.81 -4.64 -4.32
N GLY A 77 -15.56 -4.96 -3.96
CA GLY A 77 -14.96 -6.25 -4.31
C GLY A 77 -13.46 -6.19 -4.60
N MET A 78 -12.99 -7.18 -5.34
CA MET A 78 -11.59 -7.34 -5.67
C MET A 78 -11.35 -7.65 -7.15
N GLN A 79 -10.16 -7.29 -7.64
CA GLN A 79 -9.63 -7.67 -8.94
C GLN A 79 -8.16 -8.05 -8.83
N LEU A 80 -7.77 -9.12 -9.51
CA LEU A 80 -6.38 -9.48 -9.79
C LEU A 80 -6.15 -9.30 -11.29
N ILE A 81 -5.19 -8.46 -11.66
CA ILE A 81 -4.89 -8.05 -13.03
C ILE A 81 -3.45 -8.45 -13.31
N ASP A 82 -3.22 -9.12 -14.45
CA ASP A 82 -1.89 -9.60 -14.84
C ASP A 82 -0.97 -8.46 -15.34
N ALA A 83 0.23 -8.85 -15.74
CA ALA A 83 1.24 -7.91 -16.23
C ALA A 83 0.85 -7.19 -17.54
N ASP A 84 -0.06 -7.78 -18.31
CA ASP A 84 -0.52 -7.27 -19.59
C ASP A 84 -1.82 -6.45 -19.46
N GLY A 85 -2.36 -6.33 -18.25
CA GLY A 85 -3.57 -5.59 -17.95
C GLY A 85 -4.86 -6.41 -18.07
N ASN A 86 -4.78 -7.74 -18.23
CA ASN A 86 -5.96 -8.59 -18.28
C ASN A 86 -6.45 -8.93 -16.88
N THR A 87 -7.76 -8.87 -16.65
CA THR A 87 -8.37 -9.32 -15.41
C THR A 87 -8.35 -10.84 -15.32
N VAL A 88 -7.57 -11.39 -14.40
CA VAL A 88 -7.47 -12.84 -14.14
C VAL A 88 -8.60 -13.31 -13.23
N ILE A 89 -8.85 -12.57 -12.16
CA ILE A 89 -9.92 -12.87 -11.20
C ILE A 89 -10.62 -11.57 -10.85
N ARG A 90 -11.94 -11.62 -10.80
CA ARG A 90 -12.80 -10.55 -10.31
C ARG A 90 -13.91 -11.13 -9.47
N GLN A 91 -14.11 -10.57 -8.26
CA GLN A 91 -15.18 -10.94 -7.35
C GLN A 91 -15.86 -9.68 -6.80
N VAL A 92 -17.20 -9.74 -6.71
CA VAL A 92 -18.04 -8.65 -6.20
C VAL A 92 -18.58 -9.05 -4.83
N PHE A 93 -18.23 -8.29 -3.82
CA PHE A 93 -18.70 -8.43 -2.44
C PHE A 93 -18.40 -7.14 -1.68
N SER A 94 -19.09 -6.90 -0.56
CA SER A 94 -18.90 -5.67 0.21
C SER A 94 -17.75 -5.81 1.21
N MET A 95 -16.96 -4.73 1.33
CA MET A 95 -15.97 -4.51 2.39
C MET A 95 -16.14 -3.09 2.94
N GLU A 96 -16.04 -2.94 4.26
CA GLU A 96 -16.09 -1.62 4.90
C GLU A 96 -14.73 -0.96 4.89
N VAL A 97 -13.69 -1.72 5.25
CA VAL A 97 -12.29 -1.29 5.27
C VAL A 97 -11.46 -2.28 4.46
N PRO A 98 -11.49 -2.17 3.11
CA PRO A 98 -10.79 -3.09 2.23
C PRO A 98 -9.28 -3.04 2.44
N ALA A 99 -8.66 -4.19 2.46
CA ALA A 99 -7.22 -4.36 2.55
C ALA A 99 -6.73 -5.44 1.59
N VAL A 100 -5.49 -5.29 1.14
CA VAL A 100 -4.85 -6.24 0.23
C VAL A 100 -3.36 -6.36 0.55
N ALA A 101 -2.86 -7.59 0.57
CA ALA A 101 -1.44 -7.89 0.53
C ALA A 101 -1.15 -8.84 -0.64
N ALA A 102 0.01 -8.74 -1.25
CA ALA A 102 0.36 -9.57 -2.40
C ALA A 102 1.86 -9.88 -2.44
N THR A 103 2.17 -11.04 -3.02
CA THR A 103 3.52 -11.48 -3.37
C THR A 103 3.67 -11.58 -4.90
N GLY A 104 4.69 -12.32 -5.36
CA GLY A 104 4.83 -12.65 -6.78
C GLY A 104 3.72 -13.55 -7.32
N ASN A 105 3.14 -14.41 -6.49
CA ASN A 105 2.22 -15.45 -6.92
C ASN A 105 0.83 -15.33 -6.30
N LEU A 106 0.75 -14.91 -5.03
CA LEU A 106 -0.47 -14.95 -4.25
C LEU A 106 -0.88 -13.53 -3.82
N SER A 107 -2.17 -13.29 -3.84
CA SER A 107 -2.78 -12.06 -3.31
C SER A 107 -3.87 -12.42 -2.31
N VAL A 108 -3.91 -11.72 -1.19
CA VAL A 108 -4.94 -11.84 -0.17
C VAL A 108 -5.73 -10.56 -0.07
N PHE A 109 -7.06 -10.69 -0.11
CA PHE A 109 -8.01 -9.60 -0.03
C PHE A 109 -8.91 -9.83 1.18
N TYR A 110 -9.09 -8.82 2.02
CA TYR A 110 -9.85 -8.96 3.25
C TYR A 110 -10.45 -7.62 3.69
N ASP A 111 -11.41 -7.70 4.58
CA ASP A 111 -12.02 -6.55 5.25
C ASP A 111 -11.46 -6.45 6.67
N ILE A 112 -10.84 -5.33 7.03
CA ILE A 112 -10.39 -5.10 8.41
C ILE A 112 -11.63 -4.96 9.30
N GLY A 113 -11.71 -5.78 10.35
CA GLY A 113 -12.90 -5.90 11.19
C GLY A 113 -13.94 -6.90 10.67
N GLY A 114 -13.85 -7.34 9.42
CA GLY A 114 -14.63 -8.44 8.87
C GLY A 114 -14.06 -9.82 9.21
N THR A 115 -14.72 -10.90 8.75
CA THR A 115 -14.31 -12.29 8.98
C THR A 115 -13.93 -13.04 7.72
N GLY A 116 -14.20 -12.46 6.55
CA GLY A 116 -13.93 -13.07 5.25
C GLY A 116 -12.60 -12.64 4.67
N LEU A 117 -11.82 -13.63 4.23
CA LEU A 117 -10.54 -13.44 3.56
C LEU A 117 -10.52 -14.27 2.28
N ARG A 118 -9.98 -13.71 1.20
CA ARG A 118 -9.95 -14.32 -0.12
C ARG A 118 -8.54 -14.33 -0.67
N LEU A 119 -8.11 -15.48 -1.16
CA LEU A 119 -6.82 -15.65 -1.82
C LEU A 119 -7.05 -15.86 -3.31
N ALA A 120 -6.19 -15.23 -4.12
CA ALA A 120 -6.22 -15.35 -5.57
C ALA A 120 -4.79 -15.44 -6.12
N SER A 121 -4.60 -16.27 -7.15
CA SER A 121 -3.33 -16.41 -7.86
C SER A 121 -3.47 -16.10 -9.36
N PHE A 122 -2.37 -15.81 -10.04
CA PHE A 122 -2.35 -15.64 -11.50
C PHE A 122 -2.64 -16.94 -12.26
N GLY A 123 -2.53 -18.11 -11.62
CA GLY A 123 -2.99 -19.37 -12.17
C GLY A 123 -4.50 -19.53 -12.23
N GLY A 124 -5.26 -18.53 -11.78
CA GLY A 124 -6.72 -18.57 -11.70
C GLY A 124 -7.26 -19.30 -10.46
N GLU A 125 -6.38 -19.68 -9.54
CA GLU A 125 -6.77 -20.29 -8.28
C GLU A 125 -7.43 -19.25 -7.38
N TYR A 126 -8.54 -19.64 -6.76
CA TYR A 126 -9.30 -18.82 -5.84
C TYR A 126 -9.72 -19.65 -4.63
N SER A 127 -9.53 -19.11 -3.44
CA SER A 127 -9.90 -19.76 -2.18
C SER A 127 -10.45 -18.74 -1.20
N GLU A 128 -11.38 -19.18 -0.37
CA GLU A 128 -11.95 -18.37 0.70
C GLU A 128 -11.62 -18.98 2.07
N LEU A 129 -11.32 -18.12 3.02
CA LEU A 129 -11.15 -18.47 4.43
C LEU A 129 -12.09 -17.59 5.27
N ASN A 130 -12.90 -18.21 6.11
CA ASN A 130 -13.67 -17.52 7.14
C ASN A 130 -12.94 -17.72 8.49
N THR A 131 -12.52 -16.60 9.09
CA THR A 131 -11.80 -16.61 10.37
C THR A 131 -12.74 -16.73 11.58
N GLU A 132 -14.07 -16.63 11.38
CA GLU A 132 -15.09 -16.58 12.42
C GLU A 132 -14.97 -15.41 13.40
N LYS A 133 -13.82 -14.75 13.42
CA LYS A 133 -13.49 -13.62 14.28
C LYS A 133 -13.00 -12.44 13.43
N PRO A 134 -13.22 -11.19 13.90
CA PRO A 134 -12.78 -10.01 13.18
C PRO A 134 -11.28 -10.04 12.87
N ILE A 135 -10.93 -9.77 11.62
CA ILE A 135 -9.55 -9.71 11.15
C ILE A 135 -8.96 -8.35 11.54
N ILE A 136 -7.82 -8.38 12.22
CA ILE A 136 -7.01 -7.19 12.54
C ILE A 136 -6.09 -6.87 11.36
N SER A 137 -5.35 -7.89 10.89
CA SER A 137 -4.43 -7.78 9.75
C SER A 137 -4.21 -9.13 9.08
N ALA A 138 -3.86 -9.10 7.79
CA ALA A 138 -3.39 -10.28 7.08
C ALA A 138 -2.20 -9.91 6.20
N THR A 139 -1.13 -10.69 6.27
CA THR A 139 0.12 -10.48 5.53
C THR A 139 0.55 -11.76 4.84
N LEU A 140 1.37 -11.61 3.79
CA LEU A 140 1.97 -12.72 3.05
C LEU A 140 3.49 -12.65 3.19
N SER A 141 4.13 -13.79 3.46
CA SER A 141 5.59 -13.91 3.37
C SER A 141 6.05 -14.03 1.92
N ALA A 142 7.33 -13.86 1.67
CA ALA A 142 7.91 -14.09 0.34
C ALA A 142 7.70 -15.53 -0.18
N GLY A 143 7.51 -16.50 0.70
CA GLY A 143 7.19 -17.88 0.37
C GLY A 143 5.69 -18.21 0.43
N ASP A 144 4.82 -17.20 0.28
CA ASP A 144 3.36 -17.30 0.19
C ASP A 144 2.66 -17.88 1.45
N TYR A 145 3.33 -17.88 2.61
CA TYR A 145 2.66 -18.18 3.88
C TYR A 145 1.78 -17.01 4.27
N LEU A 146 0.53 -17.31 4.61
CA LEU A 146 -0.46 -16.33 5.05
C LEU A 146 -0.42 -16.23 6.57
N CYS A 147 -0.21 -15.02 7.09
CA CYS A 147 -0.28 -14.71 8.50
C CYS A 147 -1.52 -13.86 8.77
N VAL A 148 -2.43 -14.33 9.62
CA VAL A 148 -3.68 -13.63 9.95
C VAL A 148 -3.73 -13.34 11.44
N ALA A 149 -3.89 -12.08 11.79
CA ALA A 149 -4.20 -11.64 13.14
C ALA A 149 -5.70 -11.39 13.27
N THR A 150 -6.32 -11.95 14.31
CA THR A 150 -7.76 -11.81 14.60
C THR A 150 -8.01 -11.40 16.04
N GLU A 151 -9.16 -10.83 16.30
CA GLU A 151 -9.70 -10.74 17.66
C GLU A 151 -9.98 -12.13 18.22
N GLU A 152 -9.99 -12.27 19.54
CA GLU A 152 -10.43 -13.49 20.23
C GLU A 152 -10.87 -13.17 21.66
N ALA A 153 -12.03 -13.70 22.06
CA ALA A 153 -12.57 -13.47 23.38
C ALA A 153 -11.65 -14.03 24.48
N GLY A 154 -11.33 -13.20 25.46
CA GLY A 154 -10.43 -13.57 26.56
C GLY A 154 -8.93 -13.37 26.26
N TYR A 155 -8.58 -12.99 25.04
CA TYR A 155 -7.20 -12.68 24.61
C TYR A 155 -7.12 -11.26 24.04
N LYS A 156 -5.90 -10.79 23.83
CA LYS A 156 -5.62 -9.49 23.21
C LYS A 156 -5.38 -9.59 21.70
N GLY A 157 -5.70 -10.75 21.14
CA GLY A 157 -5.58 -11.11 19.73
C GLY A 157 -4.98 -12.51 19.57
N VAL A 158 -5.19 -13.06 18.40
CA VAL A 158 -4.65 -14.37 17.98
C VAL A 158 -3.97 -14.21 16.63
N VAL A 159 -2.82 -14.83 16.48
CA VAL A 159 -2.12 -14.92 15.20
C VAL A 159 -2.13 -16.38 14.73
N THR A 160 -2.63 -16.60 13.51
CA THR A 160 -2.58 -17.92 12.86
C THR A 160 -1.80 -17.82 11.56
N VAL A 161 -0.85 -18.72 11.37
CA VAL A 161 -0.06 -18.85 10.13
C VAL A 161 -0.57 -20.03 9.34
N TYR A 162 -0.81 -19.81 8.06
CA TYR A 162 -1.28 -20.83 7.11
C TYR A 162 -0.26 -21.03 6.00
N THR A 163 -0.21 -22.26 5.48
CA THR A 163 0.48 -22.54 4.21
C THR A 163 -0.28 -21.92 3.03
N PRO A 164 0.31 -21.85 1.82
CA PRO A 164 -0.41 -21.41 0.62
C PRO A 164 -1.71 -22.19 0.33
N SER A 165 -1.80 -23.45 0.80
CA SER A 165 -3.01 -24.28 0.70
C SER A 165 -4.01 -24.10 1.87
N LEU A 166 -3.89 -23.02 2.63
CA LEU A 166 -4.75 -22.66 3.79
C LEU A 166 -4.74 -23.72 4.93
N LYS A 167 -3.68 -24.52 5.02
CA LYS A 167 -3.49 -25.40 6.17
C LYS A 167 -2.84 -24.61 7.31
N PRO A 168 -3.46 -24.52 8.52
CA PRO A 168 -2.84 -23.87 9.65
C PRO A 168 -1.60 -24.65 10.10
N VAL A 169 -0.48 -23.95 10.29
CA VAL A 169 0.81 -24.52 10.73
C VAL A 169 1.29 -23.98 12.06
N TYR A 170 0.78 -22.78 12.45
CA TYR A 170 1.15 -22.16 13.72
C TYR A 170 -0.01 -21.34 14.24
N ARG A 171 -0.17 -21.29 15.57
CA ARG A 171 -1.17 -20.44 16.22
C ARG A 171 -0.64 -19.93 17.55
N TRP A 172 -0.79 -18.62 17.80
CA TRP A 172 -0.38 -17.99 19.04
C TRP A 172 -1.45 -17.05 19.57
N PHE A 173 -1.67 -17.08 20.89
CA PHE A 173 -2.66 -16.28 21.59
C PHE A 173 -1.97 -15.23 22.45
N SER A 174 -2.30 -13.96 22.27
CA SER A 174 -1.77 -12.89 23.09
C SER A 174 -2.52 -12.78 24.41
N GLY A 175 -1.84 -13.14 25.49
CA GLY A 175 -2.36 -12.94 26.87
C GLY A 175 -2.14 -11.50 27.36
N SER A 176 -1.20 -10.76 26.75
CA SER A 176 -0.83 -9.38 27.14
C SER A 176 -0.41 -8.58 25.91
N GLY A 177 -0.88 -7.34 25.81
CA GLY A 177 -0.65 -6.49 24.64
C GLY A 177 -1.57 -6.86 23.46
N TYR A 178 -2.26 -5.86 22.92
CA TYR A 178 -3.13 -5.99 21.75
C TYR A 178 -2.30 -6.25 20.51
N VAL A 179 -2.64 -7.28 19.75
CA VAL A 179 -1.99 -7.57 18.47
C VAL A 179 -2.38 -6.49 17.46
N LEU A 180 -1.39 -5.89 16.82
CA LEU A 180 -1.56 -4.88 15.76
C LEU A 180 -1.25 -5.46 14.39
N SER A 181 -0.14 -6.18 14.26
CA SER A 181 0.31 -6.79 13.00
C SER A 181 1.17 -8.02 13.29
N ALA A 182 1.28 -8.89 12.31
CA ALA A 182 2.20 -10.04 12.37
C ALA A 182 2.73 -10.37 10.98
N VAL A 183 4.00 -10.74 10.90
CA VAL A 183 4.69 -11.07 9.64
C VAL A 183 5.52 -12.33 9.79
N VAL A 184 5.56 -13.14 8.73
CA VAL A 184 6.40 -14.34 8.64
C VAL A 184 7.67 -14.00 7.87
N SER A 185 8.80 -14.53 8.33
CA SER A 185 10.11 -14.31 7.69
C SER A 185 10.14 -14.83 6.25
N PRO A 186 11.03 -14.29 5.38
CA PRO A 186 11.12 -14.71 3.97
C PRO A 186 11.37 -16.21 3.77
N ASP A 187 12.07 -16.85 4.71
CA ASP A 187 12.38 -18.30 4.72
C ASP A 187 11.26 -19.17 5.35
N ASN A 188 10.15 -18.55 5.76
CA ASN A 188 9.01 -19.19 6.43
C ASN A 188 9.37 -19.94 7.73
N SER A 189 10.46 -19.56 8.41
CA SER A 189 10.88 -20.22 9.65
C SER A 189 10.48 -19.49 10.92
N SER A 190 10.26 -18.19 10.84
CA SER A 190 10.06 -17.31 11.98
C SER A 190 8.81 -16.42 11.81
N LEU A 191 8.19 -16.09 12.94
CA LEU A 191 7.07 -15.16 13.04
C LEU A 191 7.49 -14.00 13.93
N ALA A 192 7.21 -12.77 13.51
CA ALA A 192 7.27 -11.57 14.35
C ALA A 192 5.85 -11.04 14.55
N VAL A 193 5.51 -10.70 15.80
CA VAL A 193 4.19 -10.16 16.17
C VAL A 193 4.38 -8.82 16.86
N LEU A 194 3.82 -7.78 16.29
CA LEU A 194 3.75 -6.45 16.88
C LEU A 194 2.53 -6.37 17.79
N CYS A 195 2.77 -6.07 19.05
CA CYS A 195 1.73 -5.83 20.05
C CYS A 195 1.91 -4.44 20.69
N ALA A 196 0.81 -3.89 21.23
CA ALA A 196 0.81 -2.68 22.04
C ALA A 196 0.09 -2.92 23.35
N ASP A 197 0.62 -2.34 24.43
CA ASP A 197 0.03 -2.29 25.74
C ASP A 197 0.10 -0.86 26.32
N ASP A 198 -0.27 -0.66 27.58
CA ASP A 198 -0.25 0.63 28.25
C ASP A 198 1.18 1.18 28.52
N GLU A 199 2.20 0.34 28.38
CA GLU A 199 3.60 0.75 28.51
C GLU A 199 4.24 1.12 27.14
N GLY A 200 3.65 0.71 26.00
CA GLY A 200 4.18 0.95 24.67
C GLY A 200 4.09 -0.28 23.76
N SER A 201 5.01 -0.41 22.81
CA SER A 201 5.04 -1.54 21.90
C SER A 201 5.98 -2.65 22.34
N VAL A 202 5.59 -3.88 22.03
CA VAL A 202 6.45 -5.06 22.12
C VAL A 202 6.38 -5.86 20.81
N ILE A 203 7.54 -6.20 20.26
CA ILE A 203 7.65 -7.10 19.12
C ILE A 203 8.15 -8.44 19.63
N ARG A 204 7.36 -9.50 19.43
CA ARG A 204 7.67 -10.85 19.89
C ARG A 204 8.08 -11.72 18.72
N PHE A 205 9.07 -12.57 18.94
CA PHE A 205 9.65 -13.46 17.94
C PHE A 205 9.42 -14.90 18.31
N PHE A 206 8.96 -15.68 17.32
CA PHE A 206 8.68 -17.10 17.46
C PHE A 206 9.35 -17.88 16.32
N SER A 207 9.62 -19.17 16.55
CA SER A 207 9.90 -20.13 15.51
C SER A 207 8.61 -20.84 15.14
N LEU A 208 8.33 -21.07 13.84
CA LEU A 208 7.11 -21.77 13.43
C LEU A 208 7.10 -23.27 13.79
N ASP A 209 8.22 -23.80 14.26
CA ASP A 209 8.37 -25.18 14.76
C ASP A 209 8.29 -25.30 16.28
N SER A 210 8.08 -24.19 17.02
CA SER A 210 8.12 -24.15 18.48
C SER A 210 7.09 -23.15 19.03
N GLU A 211 6.39 -23.56 20.08
CA GLU A 211 5.46 -22.67 20.82
C GLU A 211 6.19 -21.64 21.70
N LYS A 212 7.49 -21.82 21.94
CA LYS A 212 8.26 -20.94 22.81
C LYS A 212 8.67 -19.65 22.08
N GLU A 213 8.47 -18.51 22.76
CA GLU A 213 9.01 -17.23 22.35
C GLU A 213 10.54 -17.30 22.27
N ARG A 214 11.12 -16.87 21.16
CA ARG A 214 12.59 -16.85 20.95
C ARG A 214 13.23 -15.62 21.57
N GLY A 215 12.47 -14.55 21.68
CA GLY A 215 12.88 -13.28 22.23
C GLY A 215 11.87 -12.19 21.91
N SER A 216 12.11 -11.02 22.44
CA SER A 216 11.26 -9.85 22.23
C SER A 216 12.06 -8.56 22.28
N PHE A 217 11.54 -7.55 21.60
CA PHE A 217 11.99 -6.16 21.66
C PHE A 217 10.89 -5.31 22.28
N ARG A 218 11.16 -4.61 23.37
CA ARG A 218 10.21 -3.69 24.00
C ARG A 218 10.66 -2.24 23.80
N ALA A 219 9.75 -1.38 23.43
CA ALA A 219 9.93 0.05 23.30
C ALA A 219 8.96 0.79 24.25
N PRO A 220 9.39 1.12 25.48
CA PRO A 220 8.55 1.81 26.44
C PRO A 220 8.17 3.21 25.95
N ALA A 221 6.91 3.59 26.19
CA ALA A 221 6.33 4.88 25.78
C ALA A 221 6.43 5.21 24.27
N GLU A 222 6.59 4.19 23.43
CA GLU A 222 6.68 4.33 21.99
C GLU A 222 5.74 3.32 21.30
N LEU A 223 5.01 3.78 20.28
CA LEU A 223 4.15 2.94 19.48
C LEU A 223 4.75 2.73 18.10
N PHE A 224 5.07 1.49 17.77
CA PHE A 224 5.36 1.09 16.40
C PHE A 224 4.07 0.90 15.63
N MET A 225 4.08 1.36 14.37
CA MET A 225 2.91 1.36 13.50
C MET A 225 2.93 0.19 12.54
N ASP A 226 4.12 -0.24 12.12
CA ASP A 226 4.28 -1.29 11.12
C ASP A 226 5.60 -2.04 11.31
N ILE A 227 5.62 -3.29 10.81
CA ILE A 227 6.78 -4.19 10.81
C ILE A 227 6.92 -4.90 9.47
N HIS A 228 8.15 -5.06 9.02
CA HIS A 228 8.45 -5.70 7.74
C HIS A 228 9.74 -6.52 7.83
N TYR A 229 9.74 -7.75 7.31
CA TYR A 229 10.97 -8.51 7.12
C TYR A 229 11.68 -8.09 5.85
N MET A 230 12.93 -7.69 5.98
CA MET A 230 13.85 -7.49 4.85
C MET A 230 14.30 -8.85 4.27
N GLY A 231 14.85 -8.83 3.07
CA GLY A 231 15.25 -10.05 2.36
C GLY A 231 16.30 -10.90 3.07
N ASP A 232 17.13 -10.30 3.94
CA ASP A 232 18.15 -10.97 4.76
C ASP A 232 17.60 -11.53 6.10
N GLY A 233 16.29 -11.41 6.34
CA GLY A 233 15.64 -11.83 7.57
C GLY A 233 15.75 -10.82 8.74
N THR A 234 16.29 -9.63 8.49
CA THR A 234 16.22 -8.52 9.44
C THR A 234 14.78 -8.00 9.52
N LEU A 235 14.25 -7.83 10.72
CA LEU A 235 12.97 -7.17 10.91
C LEU A 235 13.18 -5.66 11.02
N CYS A 236 12.54 -4.89 10.14
CA CYS A 236 12.40 -3.44 10.28
C CYS A 236 11.08 -3.12 10.96
N ALA A 237 11.08 -2.20 11.92
CA ALA A 237 9.88 -1.64 12.53
C ALA A 237 9.95 -0.12 12.52
N ILE A 238 8.80 0.51 12.29
CA ILE A 238 8.68 1.97 12.20
C ILE A 238 7.72 2.53 13.25
N SER A 239 8.16 3.61 13.90
CA SER A 239 7.33 4.45 14.76
C SER A 239 7.23 5.87 14.20
N GLU A 240 6.57 6.77 14.91
CA GLU A 240 6.59 8.20 14.58
C GLU A 240 7.98 8.84 14.77
N ASN A 241 8.89 8.17 15.52
CA ASN A 241 10.15 8.77 15.94
C ASN A 241 11.38 8.15 15.28
N ARG A 242 11.31 6.89 14.86
CA ARG A 242 12.48 6.17 14.33
C ARG A 242 12.14 4.89 13.58
N LEU A 243 13.13 4.38 12.85
CA LEU A 243 13.24 3.00 12.41
C LEU A 243 14.10 2.21 13.39
N VAL A 244 13.73 0.95 13.65
CA VAL A 244 14.60 -0.01 14.33
C VAL A 244 14.76 -1.26 13.49
N PHE A 245 15.94 -1.86 13.54
CA PHE A 245 16.29 -3.07 12.80
C PHE A 245 16.68 -4.16 13.80
N LEU A 246 15.98 -5.28 13.77
CA LEU A 246 16.07 -6.35 14.76
C LEU A 246 16.47 -7.66 14.09
N ASN A 247 17.22 -8.49 14.83
CA ASN A 247 17.45 -9.86 14.43
C ASN A 247 16.28 -10.78 14.84
N SER A 248 16.35 -12.07 14.49
CA SER A 248 15.30 -13.07 14.78
C SER A 248 15.12 -13.40 16.28
N LYS A 249 15.90 -12.77 17.17
CA LYS A 249 15.77 -12.88 18.65
C LYS A 249 15.26 -11.57 19.27
N GLY A 250 14.97 -10.54 18.46
CA GLY A 250 14.58 -9.21 18.96
C GLY A 250 15.76 -8.36 19.46
N GLU A 251 17.00 -8.74 19.16
CA GLU A 251 18.16 -7.93 19.49
C GLU A 251 18.34 -6.82 18.45
N LEU A 252 18.65 -5.61 18.91
CA LEU A 252 18.82 -4.44 18.08
C LEU A 252 20.09 -4.56 17.22
N LYS A 253 19.95 -4.52 15.88
CA LYS A 253 21.04 -4.44 14.90
C LYS A 253 21.42 -2.99 14.60
N GLY A 254 20.44 -2.10 14.60
CA GLY A 254 20.61 -0.69 14.32
C GLY A 254 19.31 0.10 14.45
N SER A 255 19.40 1.41 14.43
CA SER A 255 18.26 2.30 14.44
C SER A 255 18.57 3.58 13.66
N PHE A 256 17.52 4.24 13.17
CA PHE A 256 17.60 5.56 12.56
C PHE A 256 16.55 6.45 13.21
N ASP A 257 17.00 7.45 13.98
CA ASP A 257 16.16 8.42 14.70
C ASP A 257 15.76 9.57 13.76
N PHE A 258 14.50 10.02 13.85
CA PHE A 258 14.00 11.12 13.02
C PHE A 258 14.33 12.50 13.60
N GLU A 259 15.00 12.56 14.77
CA GLU A 259 15.48 13.79 15.40
C GLU A 259 14.41 14.88 15.57
N GLY A 260 13.18 14.45 15.91
CA GLY A 260 12.02 15.32 16.08
C GLY A 260 11.37 15.79 14.78
N SER A 261 11.80 15.29 13.63
CA SER A 261 11.10 15.48 12.36
C SER A 261 9.82 14.63 12.32
N TYR A 262 8.82 15.09 11.58
CA TYR A 262 7.54 14.38 11.45
C TYR A 262 7.60 13.35 10.33
N LEU A 263 7.25 12.11 10.61
CA LEU A 263 7.07 11.07 9.59
C LEU A 263 5.84 11.42 8.73
N MET A 264 6.07 11.59 7.43
CA MET A 264 5.04 11.93 6.44
C MET A 264 4.60 10.72 5.63
N ASP A 265 5.55 9.90 5.20
CA ASP A 265 5.32 8.68 4.41
C ASP A 265 6.52 7.73 4.57
N TYR A 266 6.31 6.45 4.27
CA TYR A 266 7.38 5.45 4.26
C TYR A 266 7.09 4.32 3.28
N GLU A 267 8.15 3.64 2.88
CA GLU A 267 8.07 2.45 2.03
C GLU A 267 9.16 1.45 2.45
N PHE A 268 8.77 0.20 2.61
CA PHE A 268 9.69 -0.89 2.89
C PHE A 268 10.09 -1.63 1.61
N SER A 269 11.37 -1.97 1.52
CA SER A 269 11.93 -2.85 0.50
C SER A 269 12.65 -4.02 1.18
N ASN A 270 12.97 -5.04 0.40
CA ASN A 270 13.81 -6.13 0.87
C ASN A 270 15.25 -5.70 1.19
N ASP A 271 15.74 -4.61 0.62
CA ASP A 271 17.13 -4.17 0.70
C ASP A 271 17.32 -2.91 1.56
N PHE A 272 16.30 -2.06 1.66
CA PHE A 272 16.35 -0.79 2.38
C PHE A 272 14.94 -0.35 2.81
N SER A 273 14.87 0.66 3.68
CA SER A 273 13.64 1.38 4.01
C SER A 273 13.76 2.83 3.54
N ALA A 274 12.68 3.39 3.01
CA ALA A 274 12.60 4.80 2.64
C ALA A 274 11.61 5.53 3.57
N VAL A 275 11.96 6.74 4.02
CA VAL A 275 11.10 7.59 4.84
C VAL A 275 11.07 9.01 4.27
N ILE A 276 9.91 9.64 4.31
CA ILE A 276 9.75 11.07 4.08
C ILE A 276 9.57 11.73 5.44
N LEU A 277 10.48 12.61 5.77
CA LEU A 277 10.48 13.38 7.03
C LEU A 277 10.22 14.85 6.73
N GLY A 278 9.20 15.43 7.36
CA GLY A 278 8.88 16.84 7.29
C GLY A 278 9.41 17.59 8.51
N LYS A 279 9.92 18.79 8.31
CA LYS A 279 10.27 19.67 9.42
C LYS A 279 9.04 20.16 10.20
N TYR A 280 7.90 20.23 9.51
CA TYR A 280 6.61 20.63 10.06
C TYR A 280 5.54 19.58 9.77
N ARG A 281 4.49 19.52 10.60
CA ARG A 281 3.33 18.64 10.36
C ARG A 281 2.61 18.89 9.03
N SER A 282 2.77 20.07 8.44
CA SER A 282 2.24 20.38 7.11
C SER A 282 2.97 19.70 5.96
N GLY A 283 4.09 19.01 6.24
CA GLY A 283 4.93 18.36 5.23
C GLY A 283 5.91 19.30 4.51
N SER A 284 5.87 20.61 4.77
CA SER A 284 6.81 21.54 4.16
C SER A 284 8.26 21.33 4.64
N GLU A 285 9.23 21.65 3.82
CA GLU A 285 10.66 21.39 4.03
C GLU A 285 10.93 19.90 4.30
N GLY A 286 10.39 19.03 3.43
CA GLY A 286 10.55 17.58 3.54
C GLY A 286 11.92 17.10 3.07
N ARG A 287 12.30 15.92 3.59
CA ARG A 287 13.48 15.15 3.15
C ARG A 287 13.07 13.71 2.87
N LEU A 288 13.53 13.17 1.76
CA LEU A 288 13.46 11.75 1.49
C LEU A 288 14.80 11.12 1.88
N ILE A 289 14.74 10.10 2.71
CA ILE A 289 15.91 9.42 3.25
C ILE A 289 15.74 7.94 3.04
N THR A 290 16.80 7.27 2.62
CA THR A 290 16.85 5.81 2.53
C THR A 290 17.83 5.27 3.58
N VAL A 291 17.45 4.15 4.22
CA VAL A 291 18.15 3.58 5.36
C VAL A 291 18.38 2.09 5.15
N SER A 292 19.59 1.62 5.40
CA SER A 292 19.96 0.19 5.32
C SER A 292 19.40 -0.63 6.47
N GLY A 293 19.40 -1.96 6.36
CA GLY A 293 19.03 -2.88 7.45
C GLY A 293 19.96 -2.86 8.69
N GLY A 294 20.98 -2.02 8.67
CA GLY A 294 21.85 -1.70 9.82
C GLY A 294 21.60 -0.31 10.42
N GLY A 295 20.61 0.44 9.92
CA GLY A 295 20.30 1.78 10.41
C GLY A 295 21.17 2.91 9.82
N GLN A 296 22.01 2.62 8.82
CA GLN A 296 22.84 3.64 8.18
C GLN A 296 22.05 4.32 7.05
N VAL A 297 22.18 5.66 6.96
CA VAL A 297 21.66 6.42 5.82
C VAL A 297 22.41 6.03 4.55
N LEU A 298 21.67 5.63 3.52
CA LEU A 298 22.20 5.31 2.19
C LEU A 298 22.17 6.52 1.27
N GLY A 299 21.11 7.33 1.37
CA GLY A 299 20.95 8.55 0.60
C GLY A 299 19.97 9.49 1.26
N GLU A 300 20.09 10.78 0.94
CA GLU A 300 19.19 11.84 1.39
C GLU A 300 19.04 12.90 0.31
N ILE A 301 17.80 13.33 0.06
CA ILE A 301 17.47 14.46 -0.82
C ILE A 301 16.42 15.36 -0.17
N SER A 302 16.57 16.68 -0.38
CA SER A 302 15.56 17.66 0.02
C SER A 302 14.39 17.66 -0.96
N LEU A 303 13.18 17.63 -0.43
CA LEU A 303 11.95 17.69 -1.22
C LEU A 303 11.46 19.14 -1.34
N GLN A 304 11.25 19.60 -2.58
CA GLN A 304 10.74 20.95 -2.87
C GLN A 304 9.21 20.94 -3.11
N ARG A 305 8.58 19.79 -3.09
CA ARG A 305 7.18 19.55 -3.40
C ARG A 305 6.69 18.25 -2.78
N ASP A 306 5.36 18.14 -2.65
CA ASP A 306 4.74 16.97 -2.03
C ASP A 306 4.90 15.72 -2.89
N VAL A 307 5.26 14.62 -2.25
CA VAL A 307 5.28 13.29 -2.83
C VAL A 307 3.89 12.68 -2.71
N LEU A 308 3.35 12.14 -3.79
CA LEU A 308 2.06 11.47 -3.81
C LEU A 308 2.16 9.99 -3.45
N SER A 309 3.23 9.32 -3.85
CA SER A 309 3.49 7.94 -3.45
C SER A 309 4.95 7.55 -3.60
N LEU A 310 5.37 6.60 -2.78
CA LEU A 310 6.61 5.85 -2.88
C LEU A 310 6.30 4.43 -3.35
N SER A 311 7.23 3.81 -4.07
CA SER A 311 7.21 2.38 -4.35
C SER A 311 8.62 1.85 -4.51
N ALA A 312 9.01 0.89 -3.67
CA ALA A 312 10.34 0.31 -3.68
C ALA A 312 10.32 -1.12 -4.24
N ARG A 313 11.38 -1.48 -4.97
CA ARG A 313 11.63 -2.86 -5.40
C ARG A 313 13.13 -3.11 -5.59
N GLY A 314 13.66 -4.14 -4.93
CA GLY A 314 15.10 -4.36 -4.91
C GLY A 314 15.81 -3.10 -4.43
N ARG A 315 16.83 -2.67 -5.15
CA ARG A 315 17.62 -1.46 -4.85
C ARG A 315 17.14 -0.20 -5.59
N GLN A 316 15.85 -0.12 -5.91
CA GLN A 316 15.28 1.01 -6.64
C GLN A 316 14.09 1.58 -5.88
N LEU A 317 13.91 2.89 -5.97
CA LEU A 317 12.80 3.64 -5.38
C LEU A 317 12.17 4.51 -6.47
N LEU A 318 10.87 4.35 -6.65
CA LEU A 318 10.02 5.17 -7.50
C LEU A 318 9.34 6.23 -6.65
N VAL A 319 9.39 7.48 -7.08
CA VAL A 319 8.80 8.63 -6.38
C VAL A 319 7.86 9.34 -7.33
N LEU A 320 6.59 9.37 -6.99
CA LEU A 320 5.56 10.08 -7.75
C LEU A 320 5.29 11.45 -7.14
N TYR A 321 5.35 12.48 -7.96
CA TYR A 321 4.87 13.83 -7.69
C TYR A 321 3.58 14.11 -8.49
N SER A 322 2.97 15.26 -8.31
CA SER A 322 1.72 15.63 -9.01
C SER A 322 1.86 15.72 -10.54
N ASP A 323 3.06 15.98 -11.05
CA ASP A 323 3.36 16.26 -12.46
C ASP A 323 4.49 15.41 -13.04
N SER A 324 5.15 14.60 -12.22
CA SER A 324 6.37 13.91 -12.61
C SER A 324 6.65 12.66 -11.79
N LEU A 325 7.42 11.77 -12.37
CA LEU A 325 7.83 10.50 -11.80
C LEU A 325 9.34 10.37 -11.88
N TYR A 326 9.97 9.95 -10.79
CA TYR A 326 11.42 9.75 -10.71
C TYR A 326 11.74 8.33 -10.24
N LEU A 327 12.69 7.72 -10.88
CA LEU A 327 13.31 6.46 -10.48
C LEU A 327 14.69 6.72 -9.92
N TYR A 328 14.91 6.33 -8.68
CA TYR A 328 16.19 6.45 -7.97
C TYR A 328 16.81 5.08 -7.67
N THR A 329 18.11 5.06 -7.42
CA THR A 329 18.77 3.96 -6.72
C THR A 329 18.45 4.05 -5.21
N GLN A 330 18.86 3.04 -4.44
CA GLN A 330 18.74 3.07 -2.98
C GLN A 330 19.61 4.18 -2.34
N GLU A 331 20.63 4.69 -3.03
CA GLU A 331 21.45 5.84 -2.62
C GLU A 331 20.85 7.18 -3.07
N LEU A 332 19.64 7.17 -3.62
CA LEU A 332 18.93 8.33 -4.18
C LEU A 332 19.63 9.01 -5.35
N ALA A 333 20.47 8.27 -6.08
CA ALA A 333 20.96 8.72 -7.39
C ALA A 333 19.84 8.54 -8.43
N GLU A 334 19.51 9.60 -9.16
CA GLU A 334 18.50 9.58 -10.23
C GLU A 334 18.94 8.65 -11.37
N LYS A 335 18.06 7.71 -11.75
CA LYS A 335 18.24 6.81 -12.89
C LYS A 335 17.43 7.24 -14.09
N ALA A 336 16.21 7.67 -13.85
CA ALA A 336 15.28 8.11 -14.88
C ALA A 336 14.26 9.10 -14.29
N ALA A 337 13.75 9.97 -15.16
CA ALA A 337 12.66 10.87 -14.82
C ALA A 337 11.66 10.99 -15.98
N ARG A 338 10.39 11.15 -15.64
CA ARG A 338 9.31 11.41 -16.59
C ARG A 338 8.51 12.60 -16.15
N GLN A 339 8.37 13.59 -17.02
CA GLN A 339 7.51 14.76 -16.81
C GLN A 339 6.15 14.55 -17.48
N GLY A 340 5.15 15.31 -17.07
CA GLY A 340 3.81 15.27 -17.67
C GLY A 340 2.94 14.13 -17.20
N VAL A 341 3.23 13.53 -16.04
CA VAL A 341 2.46 12.43 -15.43
C VAL A 341 1.33 13.03 -14.60
N TRP A 342 0.24 13.42 -15.26
CA TRP A 342 -0.89 14.07 -14.57
C TRP A 342 -1.98 13.09 -14.20
N GLY A 343 -2.63 13.30 -13.04
CA GLY A 343 -3.81 12.53 -12.61
C GLY A 343 -3.51 11.17 -12.00
N ALA A 344 -2.26 10.74 -11.94
CA ALA A 344 -1.86 9.57 -11.20
C ALA A 344 -1.93 9.84 -9.69
N LYS A 345 -2.53 8.91 -8.93
CA LYS A 345 -2.63 8.96 -7.46
C LYS A 345 -1.59 8.08 -6.77
N LYS A 346 -1.16 7.05 -7.45
CA LYS A 346 -0.15 6.10 -6.97
C LYS A 346 0.69 5.62 -8.15
N ALA A 347 1.95 5.33 -7.90
CA ALA A 347 2.82 4.63 -8.84
C ALA A 347 3.35 3.36 -8.19
N ILE A 348 3.42 2.27 -8.94
CA ILE A 348 3.95 0.98 -8.48
C ILE A 348 5.14 0.61 -9.36
N LEU A 349 6.29 0.40 -8.72
CA LEU A 349 7.52 -0.03 -9.37
C LEU A 349 7.43 -1.51 -9.76
N ARG A 350 7.64 -1.80 -11.04
CA ARG A 350 7.70 -3.15 -11.62
C ARG A 350 9.15 -3.61 -11.84
N GLU A 351 9.31 -4.80 -12.37
CA GLU A 351 10.62 -5.29 -12.82
C GLU A 351 11.17 -4.41 -13.93
N LYS A 352 12.49 -4.40 -14.06
CA LYS A 352 13.24 -3.62 -15.06
C LYS A 352 13.09 -2.10 -14.95
N GLY A 353 12.48 -1.60 -13.88
CA GLY A 353 12.30 -0.17 -13.67
C GLY A 353 11.04 0.41 -14.32
N ASP A 354 10.16 -0.41 -14.89
CA ASP A 354 8.85 0.03 -15.40
C ASP A 354 7.94 0.43 -14.24
N ALA A 355 7.01 1.35 -14.50
CA ALA A 355 6.04 1.83 -13.53
C ALA A 355 4.60 1.58 -13.99
N LEU A 356 3.73 1.18 -13.06
CA LEU A 356 2.28 1.30 -13.22
C LEU A 356 1.82 2.59 -12.57
N LEU A 357 1.25 3.49 -13.36
CA LEU A 357 0.62 4.72 -12.89
C LEU A 357 -0.87 4.46 -12.66
N LEU A 358 -1.32 4.64 -11.43
CA LEU A 358 -2.69 4.37 -11.03
C LEU A 358 -3.47 5.66 -10.88
N SER A 359 -4.59 5.77 -11.59
CA SER A 359 -5.61 6.80 -11.41
C SER A 359 -6.76 6.28 -10.51
N SER A 360 -7.94 6.86 -10.59
CA SER A 360 -9.12 6.35 -9.85
C SER A 360 -9.73 5.10 -10.47
N TYR A 361 -9.50 4.83 -11.75
CA TYR A 361 -10.18 3.77 -12.51
C TYR A 361 -9.31 3.11 -13.60
N SER A 362 -8.08 3.57 -13.75
CA SER A 362 -7.19 3.03 -14.79
C SER A 362 -5.74 2.95 -14.31
N ALA A 363 -5.03 2.02 -14.88
CA ALA A 363 -3.59 1.92 -14.78
C ALA A 363 -2.95 2.07 -16.16
N GLU A 364 -1.83 2.75 -16.21
CA GLU A 364 -0.99 2.93 -17.39
C GLU A 364 0.40 2.38 -17.11
N LEU A 365 0.91 1.57 -18.02
CA LEU A 365 2.29 1.08 -17.95
C LEU A 365 3.21 2.12 -18.60
N LEU A 366 4.19 2.57 -17.84
CA LEU A 366 5.20 3.52 -18.28
C LEU A 366 6.58 2.88 -18.19
N SER A 367 7.29 2.82 -19.32
CA SER A 367 8.70 2.45 -19.33
C SER A 367 9.57 3.65 -18.98
N LEU A 368 10.52 3.47 -18.07
CA LEU A 368 11.42 4.51 -17.60
C LEU A 368 12.85 4.35 -18.13
N GLY A 369 13.14 3.26 -18.86
CA GLY A 369 14.50 3.09 -19.38
C GLY A 369 14.72 1.82 -20.13
#